data_fb4becf1f01ca1fe447dc37edd540931
#
_entry.id   fb4becf1f01ca1fe447dc37edd540931
#
_cell.length_a   1.000
_cell.length_b   1.000
_cell.length_c   1.000
_cell.angle_alpha   90.00
_cell.angle_beta   90.00
_cell.angle_gamma   90.00
#
_symmetry.space_group_name_H-M   'P 1'
#
loop_
_entity.id
_entity.type
_entity.pdbx_description
1 polymer ?
#
loop_
_entity_poly.entity_id
_entity_poly.type
_entity_poly.pdbx_seq_one_letter_code
_entity_poly.pdbx_strand_id
1 'polypeptide(L)'
;MVFLSIAEEQLPKGEQDVSRELEDYRRSILKYRYEQLYVNQRLDTAVTEELVQKYYEGHKDKFILTNPIVKARYLCIHPDSPVLESIKKKMSSEDPEEVALADSLAYSSALKFMRWDDRWIDVNVLAREFSSDWHTISSAAKGKWISLTDETGLLNVAYICQIMSAGQTAPVEYCEEKIKDIIISSRKQALITGLEQDLLKEARDNGTFVIY
;
A
#
# COMPACT_ATOMS: atom_id res chain seq x y z
N MET A 1 5.81 23.78 -29.73
CA MET A 1 5.15 24.82 -30.56
C MET A 1 5.23 24.54 -32.05
N VAL A 2 6.39 24.16 -32.61
CA VAL A 2 6.55 23.91 -34.08
C VAL A 2 5.60 22.81 -34.61
N PHE A 3 5.36 21.75 -33.88
CA PHE A 3 4.46 20.66 -34.29
C PHE A 3 2.99 21.11 -34.41
N LEU A 4 2.54 21.96 -33.50
CA LEU A 4 1.17 22.52 -33.53
C LEU A 4 0.96 23.42 -34.76
N SER A 5 1.94 24.27 -35.10
CA SER A 5 1.89 25.14 -36.25
C SER A 5 1.81 24.34 -37.56
N ILE A 6 2.57 23.25 -37.68
CA ILE A 6 2.52 22.35 -38.84
C ILE A 6 1.17 21.63 -38.92
N ALA A 7 0.64 21.18 -37.77
CA ALA A 7 -0.66 20.53 -37.74
C ALA A 7 -1.78 21.46 -38.15
N GLU A 8 -1.79 22.73 -37.74
CA GLU A 8 -2.76 23.77 -38.14
C GLU A 8 -2.66 24.09 -39.63
N GLU A 9 -1.47 23.99 -40.26
CA GLU A 9 -1.31 24.18 -41.69
C GLU A 9 -1.74 22.96 -42.52
N GLN A 10 -1.54 21.75 -42.01
CA GLN A 10 -1.73 20.51 -42.80
C GLN A 10 -3.08 19.85 -42.62
N LEU A 11 -3.74 20.07 -41.49
CA LEU A 11 -5.05 19.48 -41.24
C LEU A 11 -6.15 20.15 -42.06
N PRO A 12 -7.11 19.38 -42.60
CA PRO A 12 -8.31 19.94 -43.21
C PRO A 12 -9.06 20.84 -42.21
N LYS A 13 -9.67 21.94 -42.70
CA LYS A 13 -10.39 22.87 -41.81
C LYS A 13 -11.47 22.23 -40.94
N GLY A 14 -12.11 21.16 -41.43
CA GLY A 14 -13.08 20.39 -40.64
C GLY A 14 -12.47 19.58 -39.48
N GLU A 15 -11.20 19.21 -39.59
CA GLU A 15 -10.47 18.48 -38.54
C GLU A 15 -9.78 19.44 -37.55
N GLN A 16 -9.69 20.71 -37.89
CA GLN A 16 -9.20 21.76 -36.99
C GLN A 16 -10.28 22.24 -36.01
N ASP A 17 -11.57 22.03 -36.34
CA ASP A 17 -12.66 22.42 -35.46
C ASP A 17 -12.85 21.35 -34.34
N VAL A 18 -12.18 21.56 -33.22
CA VAL A 18 -12.23 20.74 -32.00
C VAL A 18 -13.19 21.32 -30.95
N SER A 19 -14.10 22.20 -31.36
CA SER A 19 -15.02 22.92 -30.44
C SER A 19 -15.90 21.96 -29.65
N ARG A 20 -16.37 20.87 -30.28
CA ARG A 20 -17.21 19.86 -29.64
C ARG A 20 -16.42 19.05 -28.60
N GLU A 21 -15.23 18.61 -28.96
CA GLU A 21 -14.32 17.87 -28.08
C GLU A 21 -13.93 18.72 -26.87
N LEU A 22 -13.65 19.99 -27.08
CA LEU A 22 -13.34 20.93 -25.99
C LEU A 22 -14.55 21.16 -25.07
N GLU A 23 -15.76 21.26 -25.60
CA GLU A 23 -16.96 21.42 -24.79
C GLU A 23 -17.29 20.13 -24.02
N ASP A 24 -17.14 18.96 -24.63
CA ASP A 24 -17.33 17.67 -23.94
C ASP A 24 -16.28 17.47 -22.83
N TYR A 25 -15.03 17.87 -23.09
CA TYR A 25 -13.97 17.85 -22.09
C TYR A 25 -14.25 18.82 -20.94
N ARG A 26 -14.68 20.05 -21.25
CA ARG A 26 -15.09 21.02 -20.25
C ARG A 26 -16.22 20.49 -19.35
N ARG A 27 -17.25 19.88 -19.93
CA ARG A 27 -18.37 19.25 -19.19
C ARG A 27 -17.89 18.15 -18.28
N SER A 28 -17.01 17.29 -18.77
CA SER A 28 -16.42 16.18 -18.00
C SER A 28 -15.63 16.69 -16.81
N ILE A 29 -14.81 17.75 -17.00
CA ILE A 29 -14.06 18.39 -15.90
C ILE A 29 -15.02 19.00 -14.87
N LEU A 30 -16.06 19.69 -15.29
CA LEU A 30 -17.02 20.32 -14.38
C LEU A 30 -17.79 19.28 -13.57
N LYS A 31 -18.25 18.18 -14.23
CA LYS A 31 -18.88 17.05 -13.56
C LYS A 31 -17.95 16.47 -12.49
N TYR A 32 -16.72 16.13 -12.87
CA TYR A 32 -15.72 15.59 -11.96
C TYR A 32 -15.44 16.51 -10.76
N ARG A 33 -15.25 17.81 -11.01
CA ARG A 33 -15.00 18.79 -9.93
C ARG A 33 -16.18 18.89 -8.97
N TYR A 34 -17.40 18.84 -9.49
CA TYR A 34 -18.60 18.89 -8.65
C TYR A 34 -18.74 17.62 -7.81
N GLU A 35 -18.51 16.45 -8.40
CA GLU A 35 -18.46 15.18 -7.67
C GLU A 35 -17.41 15.19 -6.55
N GLN A 36 -16.19 15.68 -6.84
CA GLN A 36 -15.15 15.82 -5.83
C GLN A 36 -15.55 16.79 -4.70
N LEU A 37 -16.14 17.93 -5.04
CA LEU A 37 -16.64 18.87 -4.04
C LEU A 37 -17.70 18.23 -3.13
N TYR A 38 -18.65 17.54 -3.74
CA TYR A 38 -19.74 16.85 -3.03
C TYR A 38 -19.22 15.77 -2.10
N VAL A 39 -18.28 14.96 -2.59
CA VAL A 39 -17.62 13.90 -1.81
C VAL A 39 -16.83 14.50 -0.65
N ASN A 40 -15.98 15.50 -0.90
CA ASN A 40 -15.15 16.11 0.13
C ASN A 40 -15.95 16.72 1.28
N GLN A 41 -17.17 17.18 1.01
CA GLN A 41 -18.05 17.75 2.03
C GLN A 41 -18.80 16.71 2.86
N ARG A 42 -18.97 15.49 2.37
CA ARG A 42 -19.88 14.47 2.94
C ARG A 42 -19.25 13.14 3.28
N LEU A 43 -18.04 12.88 2.73
CA LEU A 43 -17.40 11.60 2.96
C LEU A 43 -16.93 11.48 4.41
N ASP A 44 -17.51 10.52 5.13
CA ASP A 44 -16.98 10.08 6.40
C ASP A 44 -15.79 9.13 6.18
N THR A 45 -14.60 9.58 6.56
CA THR A 45 -13.35 8.82 6.47
C THR A 45 -13.02 8.06 7.76
N ALA A 46 -13.81 8.24 8.82
CA ALA A 46 -13.60 7.50 10.06
C ALA A 46 -14.00 6.03 9.89
N VAL A 47 -13.03 5.14 10.05
CA VAL A 47 -13.24 3.69 10.04
C VAL A 47 -12.76 3.13 11.37
N THR A 48 -13.68 2.59 12.16
CA THR A 48 -13.36 1.99 13.45
C THR A 48 -12.80 0.58 13.29
N GLU A 49 -12.05 0.10 14.28
CA GLU A 49 -11.55 -1.27 14.34
C GLU A 49 -12.67 -2.31 14.21
N GLU A 50 -13.84 -2.03 14.82
CA GLU A 50 -15.02 -2.89 14.74
C GLU A 50 -15.55 -3.04 13.30
N LEU A 51 -15.52 -1.95 12.51
CA LEU A 51 -15.90 -1.99 11.09
C LEU A 51 -14.89 -2.78 10.27
N VAL A 52 -13.58 -2.62 10.55
CA VAL A 52 -12.52 -3.40 9.93
C VAL A 52 -12.73 -4.88 10.22
N GLN A 53 -12.90 -5.23 11.49
CA GLN A 53 -13.11 -6.61 11.92
C GLN A 53 -14.35 -7.23 11.26
N LYS A 54 -15.47 -6.51 11.27
CA LYS A 54 -16.73 -6.95 10.64
C LYS A 54 -16.56 -7.19 9.15
N TYR A 55 -15.87 -6.28 8.46
CA TYR A 55 -15.61 -6.42 7.03
C TYR A 55 -14.71 -7.64 6.76
N TYR A 56 -13.64 -7.77 7.53
CA TYR A 56 -12.71 -8.90 7.41
C TYR A 56 -13.42 -10.24 7.62
N GLU A 57 -14.21 -10.39 8.68
CA GLU A 57 -14.95 -11.64 8.98
C GLU A 57 -15.88 -12.05 7.83
N GLY A 58 -16.56 -11.08 7.19
CA GLY A 58 -17.46 -11.34 6.07
C GLY A 58 -16.76 -11.63 4.74
N HIS A 59 -15.44 -11.43 4.65
CA HIS A 59 -14.72 -11.49 3.37
C HIS A 59 -13.35 -12.19 3.49
N LYS A 60 -13.16 -13.09 4.45
CA LYS A 60 -11.88 -13.80 4.68
C LYS A 60 -11.31 -14.49 3.45
N ASP A 61 -12.19 -14.98 2.60
CA ASP A 61 -11.87 -15.62 1.31
C ASP A 61 -11.14 -14.69 0.33
N LYS A 62 -11.30 -13.38 0.48
CA LYS A 62 -10.65 -12.36 -0.36
C LYS A 62 -9.27 -11.95 0.14
N PHE A 63 -8.89 -12.38 1.35
CA PHE A 63 -7.64 -12.02 1.99
C PHE A 63 -6.68 -13.20 2.06
N ILE A 64 -6.50 -13.90 0.94
CA ILE A 64 -5.54 -14.99 0.81
C ILE A 64 -4.18 -14.40 0.42
N LEU A 65 -3.14 -14.80 1.14
CA LEU A 65 -1.76 -14.36 0.87
C LEU A 65 -1.27 -14.89 -0.47
N THR A 66 -0.86 -14.00 -1.34
CA THR A 66 -0.18 -14.34 -2.60
C THR A 66 1.30 -14.64 -2.39
N ASN A 67 1.92 -13.93 -1.45
CA ASN A 67 3.30 -14.13 -1.03
C ASN A 67 3.35 -14.41 0.47
N PRO A 68 4.40 -15.05 0.97
CA PRO A 68 4.63 -15.15 2.40
C PRO A 68 4.76 -13.76 3.04
N ILE A 69 4.30 -13.65 4.28
CA ILE A 69 4.51 -12.47 5.12
C ILE A 69 5.31 -12.84 6.36
N VAL A 70 6.08 -11.89 6.86
CA VAL A 70 6.97 -12.10 8.00
C VAL A 70 6.87 -10.97 9.01
N LYS A 71 7.12 -11.28 10.27
CA LYS A 71 7.54 -10.33 11.29
C LYS A 71 9.02 -10.56 11.53
N ALA A 72 9.84 -9.52 11.42
CA ALA A 72 11.29 -9.67 11.43
C ALA A 72 12.00 -8.46 12.03
N ARG A 73 13.23 -8.68 12.46
CA ARG A 73 14.21 -7.63 12.82
C ARG A 73 15.40 -7.77 11.90
N TYR A 74 15.84 -6.68 11.30
CA TYR A 74 16.89 -6.67 10.30
C TYR A 74 18.04 -5.75 10.70
N LEU A 75 19.27 -6.18 10.36
CA LEU A 75 20.52 -5.50 10.66
C LEU A 75 21.47 -5.59 9.46
N CYS A 76 22.07 -4.47 9.07
CA CYS A 76 23.21 -4.42 8.16
C CYS A 76 24.40 -3.84 8.93
N ILE A 77 25.51 -4.60 9.03
CA ILE A 77 26.64 -4.27 9.88
C ILE A 77 27.96 -4.81 9.27
N HIS A 78 29.08 -4.24 9.66
CA HIS A 78 30.38 -4.83 9.35
C HIS A 78 30.55 -6.23 10.00
N PRO A 79 31.01 -7.25 9.26
CA PRO A 79 31.14 -8.60 9.80
C PRO A 79 32.09 -8.70 11.00
N ASP A 80 33.11 -7.83 11.04
CA ASP A 80 34.09 -7.78 12.13
C ASP A 80 33.65 -6.93 13.33
N SER A 81 32.40 -6.48 13.35
CA SER A 81 31.88 -5.64 14.45
C SER A 81 31.90 -6.41 15.78
N PRO A 82 32.55 -5.88 16.83
CA PRO A 82 32.68 -6.57 18.13
C PRO A 82 31.34 -6.74 18.85
N VAL A 83 30.32 -5.99 18.46
CA VAL A 83 28.98 -6.04 19.05
C VAL A 83 28.01 -6.95 18.31
N LEU A 84 28.39 -7.49 17.16
CA LEU A 84 27.50 -8.30 16.29
C LEU A 84 26.83 -9.44 17.03
N GLU A 85 27.62 -10.29 17.73
CA GLU A 85 27.06 -11.44 18.43
C GLU A 85 26.17 -11.04 19.63
N SER A 86 26.50 -9.92 20.29
CA SER A 86 25.64 -9.37 21.34
C SER A 86 24.31 -8.89 20.78
N ILE A 87 24.33 -8.20 19.64
CA ILE A 87 23.11 -7.73 18.98
C ILE A 87 22.27 -8.93 18.52
N LYS A 88 22.86 -9.91 17.85
CA LYS A 88 22.14 -11.13 17.41
C LYS A 88 21.46 -11.84 18.56
N LYS A 89 22.17 -12.07 19.66
CA LYS A 89 21.61 -12.70 20.84
C LYS A 89 20.38 -11.95 21.36
N LYS A 90 20.50 -10.62 21.47
CA LYS A 90 19.41 -9.77 21.97
C LYS A 90 18.26 -9.61 20.98
N MET A 91 18.54 -9.58 19.66
CA MET A 91 17.52 -9.59 18.62
C MET A 91 16.60 -10.82 18.66
N SER A 92 17.08 -11.95 19.15
CA SER A 92 16.27 -13.18 19.26
C SER A 92 15.53 -13.31 20.60
N SER A 93 15.73 -12.38 21.53
CA SER A 93 15.05 -12.40 22.81
C SER A 93 13.56 -12.06 22.68
N GLU A 94 12.74 -12.67 23.56
CA GLU A 94 11.35 -12.30 23.77
C GLU A 94 11.18 -11.21 24.84
N ASP A 95 12.27 -10.93 25.59
CA ASP A 95 12.30 -9.89 26.61
C ASP A 95 12.39 -8.50 25.96
N PRO A 96 11.40 -7.61 26.17
CA PRO A 96 11.40 -6.27 25.61
C PRO A 96 12.62 -5.43 25.99
N GLU A 97 13.19 -5.60 27.19
CA GLU A 97 14.37 -4.88 27.64
C GLU A 97 15.63 -5.32 26.87
N GLU A 98 15.78 -6.61 26.64
CA GLU A 98 16.87 -7.16 25.83
C GLU A 98 16.77 -6.68 24.38
N VAL A 99 15.57 -6.65 23.83
CA VAL A 99 15.33 -6.14 22.47
C VAL A 99 15.66 -4.63 22.40
N ALA A 100 15.25 -3.83 23.37
CA ALA A 100 15.59 -2.42 23.43
C ALA A 100 17.11 -2.17 23.52
N LEU A 101 17.84 -3.05 24.21
CA LEU A 101 19.31 -3.02 24.24
C LEU A 101 19.90 -3.38 22.86
N ALA A 102 19.32 -4.33 22.12
CA ALA A 102 19.72 -4.61 20.74
C ALA A 102 19.52 -3.40 19.84
N ASP A 103 18.39 -2.69 19.96
CA ASP A 103 18.09 -1.47 19.21
C ASP A 103 19.15 -0.39 19.50
N SER A 104 19.48 -0.16 20.76
CA SER A 104 20.47 0.81 21.17
C SER A 104 21.87 0.50 20.63
N LEU A 105 22.30 -0.77 20.70
CA LEU A 105 23.58 -1.22 20.17
C LEU A 105 23.62 -1.12 18.64
N ALA A 106 22.53 -1.51 17.98
CA ALA A 106 22.42 -1.44 16.52
C ALA A 106 22.43 0.01 16.03
N TYR A 107 21.71 0.90 16.71
CA TYR A 107 21.69 2.32 16.35
C TYR A 107 23.09 2.97 16.33
N SER A 108 23.97 2.54 17.24
CA SER A 108 25.33 3.10 17.34
C SER A 108 26.37 2.42 16.44
N SER A 109 26.10 1.21 15.96
CA SER A 109 27.13 0.34 15.35
C SER A 109 26.76 -0.23 13.99
N ALA A 110 25.48 -0.21 13.62
CA ALA A 110 25.00 -0.71 12.34
C ALA A 110 24.88 0.39 11.30
N LEU A 111 25.02 0.04 10.03
CA LEU A 111 24.74 0.94 8.92
C LEU A 111 23.23 1.07 8.69
N LYS A 112 22.50 -0.02 8.95
CA LYS A 112 21.05 -0.04 8.86
C LYS A 112 20.47 -0.99 9.89
N PHE A 113 19.39 -0.56 10.53
CA PHE A 113 18.64 -1.39 11.46
C PHE A 113 17.15 -1.12 11.27
N MET A 114 16.36 -2.16 11.14
CA MET A 114 14.91 -2.05 10.92
C MET A 114 14.15 -3.07 11.76
N ARG A 115 13.00 -2.64 12.28
CA ARG A 115 12.10 -3.47 13.06
C ARG A 115 10.76 -3.59 12.37
N TRP A 116 10.31 -4.81 12.23
CA TRP A 116 8.97 -5.20 11.76
C TRP A 116 8.41 -6.32 12.63
N ASP A 117 8.84 -6.40 13.90
CA ASP A 117 8.35 -7.40 14.86
C ASP A 117 6.97 -7.07 15.41
N ASP A 118 6.55 -5.80 15.31
CA ASP A 118 5.23 -5.29 15.66
C ASP A 118 4.20 -5.40 14.53
N ARG A 119 4.64 -5.57 13.28
CA ARG A 119 3.76 -5.61 12.10
C ARG A 119 4.18 -6.64 11.09
N TRP A 120 3.21 -7.14 10.34
CA TRP A 120 3.45 -7.99 9.20
C TRP A 120 3.96 -7.20 8.00
N ILE A 121 4.96 -7.72 7.32
CA ILE A 121 5.46 -7.20 6.03
C ILE A 121 5.47 -8.32 5.00
N ASP A 122 5.26 -7.96 3.72
CA ASP A 122 5.50 -8.90 2.60
C ASP A 122 6.98 -9.29 2.56
N VAL A 123 7.27 -10.56 2.32
CA VAL A 123 8.64 -11.08 2.23
C VAL A 123 9.49 -10.31 1.21
N ASN A 124 8.89 -9.74 0.17
CA ASN A 124 9.60 -8.90 -0.80
C ASN A 124 10.19 -7.62 -0.17
N VAL A 125 9.58 -7.09 0.89
CA VAL A 125 10.15 -5.94 1.62
C VAL A 125 11.46 -6.35 2.26
N LEU A 126 11.48 -7.50 2.92
CA LEU A 126 12.71 -8.04 3.53
C LEU A 126 13.75 -8.44 2.45
N ALA A 127 13.31 -9.03 1.35
CA ALA A 127 14.19 -9.44 0.25
C ALA A 127 14.95 -8.28 -0.38
N ARG A 128 14.32 -7.10 -0.49
CA ARG A 128 14.98 -5.87 -0.98
C ARG A 128 16.15 -5.44 -0.09
N GLU A 129 16.02 -5.62 1.22
CA GLU A 129 17.09 -5.29 2.16
C GLU A 129 18.32 -6.19 1.98
N PHE A 130 18.11 -7.42 1.56
CA PHE A 130 19.17 -8.37 1.25
C PHE A 130 19.68 -8.28 -0.20
N SER A 131 19.14 -7.38 -1.02
CA SER A 131 19.40 -7.34 -2.47
C SER A 131 19.23 -8.71 -3.13
N SER A 132 18.26 -9.49 -2.67
CA SER A 132 18.02 -10.89 -3.05
C SER A 132 16.58 -11.11 -3.52
N ASP A 133 16.34 -12.25 -4.15
CA ASP A 133 14.99 -12.65 -4.53
C ASP A 133 14.18 -13.17 -3.32
N TRP A 134 12.88 -12.98 -3.41
CA TRP A 134 12.00 -13.35 -2.31
C TRP A 134 11.89 -14.87 -2.06
N HIS A 135 12.14 -15.71 -3.07
CA HIS A 135 12.12 -17.18 -2.92
C HIS A 135 13.27 -17.64 -2.02
N THR A 136 14.48 -17.09 -2.26
CA THR A 136 15.66 -17.34 -1.44
C THR A 136 15.41 -16.91 0.00
N ILE A 137 14.90 -15.70 0.20
CA ILE A 137 14.61 -15.17 1.55
C ILE A 137 13.49 -15.96 2.23
N SER A 138 12.41 -16.29 1.53
CA SER A 138 11.30 -17.08 2.08
C SER A 138 11.75 -18.50 2.49
N SER A 139 12.62 -19.12 1.73
CA SER A 139 13.19 -20.42 2.09
C SER A 139 14.06 -20.34 3.34
N ALA A 140 14.95 -19.34 3.39
CA ALA A 140 15.84 -19.10 4.51
C ALA A 140 15.08 -18.68 5.80
N ALA A 141 13.97 -17.95 5.65
CA ALA A 141 13.14 -17.48 6.77
C ALA A 141 12.57 -18.62 7.64
N LYS A 142 12.41 -19.80 7.09
CA LYS A 142 11.99 -21.00 7.87
C LYS A 142 12.98 -21.38 8.95
N GLY A 143 14.25 -21.01 8.81
CA GLY A 143 15.32 -21.25 9.77
C GLY A 143 15.41 -20.21 10.90
N LYS A 144 14.50 -19.24 10.96
CA LYS A 144 14.50 -18.08 11.88
C LYS A 144 15.63 -17.08 11.70
N TRP A 145 16.77 -17.46 11.17
CA TRP A 145 17.90 -16.59 10.89
C TRP A 145 18.22 -16.58 9.40
N ILE A 146 18.42 -15.39 8.87
CA ILE A 146 18.97 -15.17 7.53
C ILE A 146 20.23 -14.36 7.69
N SER A 147 21.31 -14.78 7.04
CA SER A 147 22.61 -14.11 7.10
C SER A 147 23.28 -14.19 5.74
N LEU A 148 23.43 -13.05 5.07
CA LEU A 148 24.03 -12.93 3.75
C LEU A 148 25.01 -11.76 3.74
N THR A 149 26.18 -11.98 3.15
CA THR A 149 27.14 -10.90 2.89
C THR A 149 26.85 -10.32 1.50
N ASP A 150 26.73 -9.02 1.40
CA ASP A 150 26.50 -8.33 0.13
C ASP A 150 27.81 -8.13 -0.66
N GLU A 151 27.71 -7.58 -1.87
CA GLU A 151 28.84 -7.32 -2.76
C GLU A 151 29.85 -6.31 -2.18
N THR A 152 29.45 -5.52 -1.20
CA THR A 152 30.31 -4.54 -0.51
C THR A 152 31.04 -5.12 0.68
N GLY A 153 30.79 -6.39 1.01
CA GLY A 153 31.36 -7.09 2.15
C GLY A 153 30.62 -6.84 3.48
N LEU A 154 29.48 -6.17 3.45
CA LEU A 154 28.64 -5.95 4.62
C LEU A 154 27.78 -7.18 4.92
N LEU A 155 27.60 -7.46 6.19
CA LEU A 155 26.79 -8.55 6.65
C LEU A 155 25.35 -8.07 6.89
N ASN A 156 24.42 -8.63 6.14
CA ASN A 156 22.99 -8.45 6.29
C ASN A 156 22.42 -9.63 7.08
N VAL A 157 21.76 -9.34 8.18
CA VAL A 157 21.21 -10.35 9.11
C VAL A 157 19.75 -10.04 9.40
N ALA A 158 18.89 -11.05 9.38
CA ALA A 158 17.53 -10.92 9.87
C ALA A 158 17.18 -12.04 10.83
N TYR A 159 16.47 -11.68 11.89
CA TYR A 159 15.78 -12.62 12.77
C TYR A 159 14.28 -12.63 12.44
N ILE A 160 13.75 -13.79 12.13
CA ILE A 160 12.35 -13.99 11.78
C ILE A 160 11.57 -14.37 13.04
N CYS A 161 10.78 -13.40 13.53
CA CYS A 161 9.93 -13.60 14.71
C CYS A 161 8.76 -14.53 14.36
N GLN A 162 8.10 -14.26 13.22
CA GLN A 162 6.95 -15.03 12.74
C GLN A 162 6.95 -15.08 11.20
N ILE A 163 6.38 -16.14 10.64
CA ILE A 163 6.19 -16.29 9.19
C ILE A 163 4.83 -16.92 8.91
N MET A 164 4.13 -16.42 7.91
CA MET A 164 2.94 -17.04 7.32
C MET A 164 3.18 -17.31 5.84
N SER A 165 2.81 -18.49 5.40
CA SER A 165 3.02 -18.92 4.01
C SER A 165 1.98 -18.36 3.06
N ALA A 166 2.34 -18.23 1.77
CA ALA A 166 1.37 -18.00 0.71
C ALA A 166 0.25 -19.06 0.73
N GLY A 167 -0.95 -18.67 0.32
CA GLY A 167 -2.14 -19.53 0.34
C GLY A 167 -2.89 -19.57 1.68
N GLN A 168 -2.33 -19.02 2.75
CA GLN A 168 -3.03 -18.85 4.03
C GLN A 168 -3.86 -17.56 4.03
N THR A 169 -4.89 -17.51 4.87
CA THR A 169 -5.65 -16.28 5.10
C THR A 169 -4.76 -15.28 5.84
N ALA A 170 -4.61 -14.09 5.27
CA ALA A 170 -3.83 -13.02 5.88
C ALA A 170 -4.47 -12.56 7.20
N PRO A 171 -3.71 -12.27 8.26
CA PRO A 171 -4.26 -11.74 9.50
C PRO A 171 -4.87 -10.34 9.30
N VAL A 172 -5.86 -10.01 10.13
CA VAL A 172 -6.59 -8.74 10.00
C VAL A 172 -5.66 -7.53 10.09
N GLU A 173 -4.64 -7.60 10.94
CA GLU A 173 -3.64 -6.54 11.14
C GLU A 173 -2.85 -6.24 9.85
N TYR A 174 -2.60 -7.26 9.03
CA TYR A 174 -1.96 -7.09 7.72
C TYR A 174 -2.89 -6.46 6.68
N CYS A 175 -4.20 -6.74 6.81
CA CYS A 175 -5.23 -6.29 5.89
C CYS A 175 -5.86 -4.95 6.26
N GLU A 176 -5.60 -4.45 7.46
CA GLU A 176 -6.33 -3.32 8.08
C GLU A 176 -6.39 -2.09 7.18
N GLU A 177 -5.25 -1.62 6.70
CA GLU A 177 -5.20 -0.42 5.83
C GLU A 177 -5.95 -0.65 4.51
N LYS A 178 -5.78 -1.82 3.91
CA LYS A 178 -6.51 -2.19 2.69
C LYS A 178 -8.02 -2.24 2.92
N ILE A 179 -8.45 -2.74 4.07
CA ILE A 179 -9.88 -2.79 4.43
C ILE A 179 -10.42 -1.38 4.65
N LYS A 180 -9.70 -0.51 5.33
CA LYS A 180 -10.06 0.90 5.49
C LYS A 180 -10.25 1.58 4.14
N ASP A 181 -9.32 1.40 3.22
CA ASP A 181 -9.39 1.95 1.86
C ASP A 181 -10.61 1.43 1.09
N ILE A 182 -10.93 0.14 1.21
CA ILE A 182 -12.10 -0.46 0.58
C ILE A 182 -13.40 0.14 1.15
N ILE A 183 -13.50 0.30 2.47
CA ILE A 183 -14.67 0.87 3.12
C ILE A 183 -14.87 2.32 2.68
N ILE A 184 -13.79 3.13 2.71
CA ILE A 184 -13.83 4.54 2.30
C ILE A 184 -14.20 4.65 0.81
N SER A 185 -13.61 3.82 -0.05
CA SER A 185 -13.93 3.78 -1.48
C SER A 185 -15.39 3.41 -1.74
N SER A 186 -15.92 2.45 -0.98
CA SER A 186 -17.34 2.04 -1.06
C SER A 186 -18.27 3.19 -0.63
N ARG A 187 -17.94 3.90 0.46
CA ARG A 187 -18.69 5.09 0.90
C ARG A 187 -18.69 6.19 -0.16
N LYS A 188 -17.51 6.45 -0.75
CA LYS A 188 -17.35 7.41 -1.84
C LYS A 188 -18.24 7.06 -3.03
N GLN A 189 -18.22 5.80 -3.45
CA GLN A 189 -19.05 5.33 -4.57
C GLN A 189 -20.54 5.46 -4.27
N ALA A 190 -20.96 5.11 -3.05
CA ALA A 190 -22.35 5.26 -2.61
C ALA A 190 -22.80 6.72 -2.65
N LEU A 191 -21.95 7.67 -2.22
CA LEU A 191 -22.23 9.12 -2.28
C LEU A 191 -22.42 9.60 -3.71
N ILE A 192 -21.56 9.18 -4.65
CA ILE A 192 -21.65 9.56 -6.06
C ILE A 192 -22.92 8.99 -6.69
N THR A 193 -23.19 7.71 -6.47
CA THR A 193 -24.39 7.05 -6.99
C THR A 193 -25.67 7.71 -6.43
N GLY A 194 -25.69 8.03 -5.14
CA GLY A 194 -26.79 8.76 -4.51
C GLY A 194 -27.00 10.14 -5.13
N LEU A 195 -25.92 10.90 -5.32
CA LEU A 195 -25.96 12.21 -5.99
C LEU A 195 -26.56 12.10 -7.40
N GLU A 196 -26.11 11.15 -8.20
CA GLU A 196 -26.63 10.94 -9.57
C GLU A 196 -28.12 10.60 -9.56
N GLN A 197 -28.58 9.76 -8.62
CA GLN A 197 -29.99 9.39 -8.48
C GLN A 197 -30.84 10.59 -8.06
N ASP A 198 -30.38 11.39 -7.09
CA ASP A 198 -31.09 12.58 -6.61
C ASP A 198 -31.21 13.63 -7.71
N LEU A 199 -30.13 13.89 -8.48
CA LEU A 199 -30.16 14.84 -9.59
C LEU A 199 -31.07 14.36 -10.72
N LEU A 200 -31.09 13.07 -11.03
CA LEU A 200 -31.99 12.51 -12.04
C LEU A 200 -33.47 12.61 -11.61
N LYS A 201 -33.75 12.39 -10.33
CA LYS A 201 -35.08 12.54 -9.75
C LYS A 201 -35.54 14.00 -9.83
N GLU A 202 -34.67 14.92 -9.39
CA GLU A 202 -34.96 16.37 -9.42
C GLU A 202 -35.20 16.86 -10.87
N ALA A 203 -34.38 16.44 -11.82
CA ALA A 203 -34.53 16.79 -13.22
C ALA A 203 -35.87 16.27 -13.82
N ARG A 204 -36.30 15.08 -13.39
CA ARG A 204 -37.60 14.51 -13.78
C ARG A 204 -38.77 15.31 -13.18
N ASP A 205 -38.69 15.59 -11.88
CA ASP A 205 -39.75 16.28 -11.17
C ASP A 205 -39.92 17.72 -11.67
N ASN A 206 -38.84 18.38 -12.08
CA ASN A 206 -38.81 19.73 -12.64
C ASN A 206 -39.08 19.78 -14.16
N GLY A 207 -39.33 18.64 -14.80
CA GLY A 207 -39.61 18.58 -16.25
C GLY A 207 -38.45 18.99 -17.16
N THR A 208 -37.21 19.06 -16.62
CA THR A 208 -36.00 19.40 -17.36
C THR A 208 -35.40 18.19 -18.09
N PHE A 209 -35.97 17.00 -17.87
CA PHE A 209 -35.53 15.75 -18.49
C PHE A 209 -36.62 15.21 -19.43
N VAL A 210 -36.36 15.25 -20.74
CA VAL A 210 -37.23 14.64 -21.74
C VAL A 210 -36.50 13.37 -22.25
N ILE A 211 -37.12 12.21 -22.02
CA ILE A 211 -36.66 10.96 -22.66
C ILE A 211 -37.27 10.96 -24.07
N TYR A 212 -36.41 11.01 -25.10
CA TYR A 212 -36.80 10.79 -26.48
C TYR A 212 -36.66 9.32 -26.82
#